data_381a409d153cec52626517b505e6353b
#
_entry.id   381a409d153cec52626517b505e6353b
#
_cell.length_a   1.000
_cell.length_b   1.000
_cell.length_c   1.000
_cell.angle_alpha   90.00
_cell.angle_beta   90.00
_cell.angle_gamma   90.00
#
_symmetry.space_group_name_H-M   'P 1'
#
loop_
_entity.id
_entity.type
_entity.pdbx_description
1 polymer ?
#
loop_
_entity_poly.entity_id
_entity_poly.type
_entity_poly.pdbx_seq_one_letter_code
_entity_poly.pdbx_strand_id
1 'polypeptide(L)'
;MSVNTAAPAETEGCLHVFDMDGTLLRSTAAIELARQSGRLEDGLEIERLWYEGSISDTEFWTRLLSICQGATIADFDAAFHNSPWMEGIAEAFADIRSRGEAVIVISQSPIFFVRRLELWGAHEAYGSAVEPGVLLSASATLLPETKVTIAEAALTARNLSANNCVVYGDSTSDMGLFTAFSRSVAVNATPTLSALAASRYVGTDIREAYAMGRQLIDAASK
;
A
#
# COMPACT_ATOMS: atom_id res chain seq x y z
N MET A 1 3.06 22.63 45.68
CA MET A 1 2.36 23.02 44.46
C MET A 1 2.54 21.86 43.50
N SER A 2 1.52 21.00 43.36
CA SER A 2 1.55 19.85 42.42
C SER A 2 1.21 20.35 41.04
N VAL A 3 2.16 20.26 40.13
CA VAL A 3 1.93 20.51 38.71
C VAL A 3 1.18 19.31 38.14
N ASN A 4 -0.11 19.49 37.91
CA ASN A 4 -0.96 18.53 37.26
C ASN A 4 -0.63 18.61 35.74
N THR A 5 0.28 17.75 35.26
CA THR A 5 0.51 17.56 33.84
C THR A 5 -0.68 16.78 33.31
N ALA A 6 -1.70 17.49 32.81
CA ALA A 6 -2.73 16.88 32.00
C ALA A 6 -2.05 16.18 30.82
N ALA A 7 -2.34 14.89 30.62
CA ALA A 7 -1.94 14.18 29.42
C ALA A 7 -2.48 14.97 28.19
N PRO A 8 -1.71 15.08 27.10
CA PRO A 8 -2.22 15.73 25.90
C PRO A 8 -3.52 15.03 25.49
N ALA A 9 -4.54 15.84 25.20
CA ALA A 9 -5.81 15.33 24.67
C ALA A 9 -5.50 14.43 23.47
N GLU A 10 -6.00 13.19 23.50
CA GLU A 10 -5.91 12.30 22.34
C GLU A 10 -6.54 13.04 21.15
N THR A 11 -5.75 13.27 20.12
CA THR A 11 -6.22 13.91 18.89
C THR A 11 -7.24 12.98 18.25
N GLU A 12 -8.46 13.46 18.09
CA GLU A 12 -9.51 12.77 17.31
C GLU A 12 -9.01 12.66 15.87
N GLY A 13 -8.55 11.49 15.45
CA GLY A 13 -8.08 11.23 14.09
C GLY A 13 -7.56 9.81 13.95
N CYS A 14 -7.59 9.30 12.72
CA CYS A 14 -7.07 7.98 12.39
C CYS A 14 -6.20 8.06 11.15
N LEU A 15 -5.18 7.21 11.08
CA LEU A 15 -4.36 6.96 9.89
C LEU A 15 -4.77 5.61 9.29
N HIS A 16 -5.20 5.63 8.03
CA HIS A 16 -5.45 4.45 7.23
C HIS A 16 -4.25 4.18 6.33
N VAL A 17 -3.61 3.02 6.48
CA VAL A 17 -2.43 2.60 5.72
C VAL A 17 -2.83 1.45 4.80
N PHE A 18 -2.82 1.69 3.50
CA PHE A 18 -3.12 0.67 2.51
C PHE A 18 -1.85 0.19 1.82
N ASP A 19 -1.70 -1.11 1.67
CA ASP A 19 -0.87 -1.67 0.61
C ASP A 19 -1.57 -1.49 -0.74
N MET A 20 -0.83 -1.64 -1.86
CA MET A 20 -1.37 -1.46 -3.20
C MET A 20 -1.58 -2.79 -3.93
N ASP A 21 -0.50 -3.53 -4.19
CA ASP A 21 -0.54 -4.75 -5.02
C ASP A 21 -1.21 -5.89 -4.26
N GLY A 22 -2.25 -6.49 -4.83
CA GLY A 22 -3.09 -7.50 -4.15
C GLY A 22 -4.16 -6.90 -3.23
N THR A 23 -4.01 -5.65 -2.78
CA THR A 23 -4.90 -4.97 -1.82
C THR A 23 -5.83 -3.97 -2.49
N LEU A 24 -5.32 -2.87 -3.04
CA LEU A 24 -6.08 -1.89 -3.83
C LEU A 24 -6.13 -2.29 -5.30
N LEU A 25 -5.06 -2.88 -5.82
CA LEU A 25 -4.91 -3.40 -7.15
C LEU A 25 -5.05 -4.93 -7.11
N ARG A 26 -6.00 -5.51 -7.86
CA ARG A 26 -6.21 -6.97 -7.96
C ARG A 26 -5.22 -7.66 -8.92
N SER A 27 -4.01 -7.15 -8.96
CA SER A 27 -2.87 -7.55 -9.76
C SER A 27 -1.63 -6.94 -9.11
N THR A 28 -0.51 -6.89 -9.84
CA THR A 28 0.67 -6.12 -9.43
C THR A 28 1.00 -5.05 -10.46
N ALA A 29 1.61 -3.93 -10.03
CA ALA A 29 2.05 -2.89 -10.96
C ALA A 29 3.02 -3.46 -12.01
N ALA A 30 3.85 -4.43 -11.64
CA ALA A 30 4.77 -5.10 -12.54
C ALA A 30 4.02 -5.78 -13.71
N ILE A 31 2.99 -6.54 -13.40
CA ILE A 31 2.17 -7.25 -14.40
C ILE A 31 1.42 -6.26 -15.29
N GLU A 32 0.88 -5.19 -14.72
CA GLU A 32 0.11 -4.23 -15.50
C GLU A 32 1.01 -3.36 -16.42
N LEU A 33 2.21 -3.04 -15.98
CA LEU A 33 3.23 -2.40 -16.84
C LEU A 33 3.67 -3.32 -17.98
N ALA A 34 3.90 -4.61 -17.69
CA ALA A 34 4.24 -5.59 -18.72
C ALA A 34 3.08 -5.80 -19.71
N ARG A 35 1.84 -5.87 -19.22
CA ARG A 35 0.63 -5.98 -20.04
C ARG A 35 0.47 -4.81 -21.00
N GLN A 36 0.62 -3.58 -20.49
CA GLN A 36 0.54 -2.36 -21.29
C GLN A 36 1.65 -2.30 -22.36
N SER A 37 2.82 -2.85 -22.06
CA SER A 37 3.94 -2.94 -23.00
C SER A 37 3.80 -4.09 -24.02
N GLY A 38 2.69 -4.86 -23.97
CA GLY A 38 2.49 -6.04 -24.82
C GLY A 38 3.42 -7.22 -24.49
N ARG A 39 3.99 -7.25 -23.28
CA ARG A 39 5.01 -8.21 -22.81
C ARG A 39 4.55 -8.95 -21.55
N LEU A 40 3.25 -9.28 -21.47
CA LEU A 40 2.67 -9.92 -20.30
C LEU A 40 3.40 -11.20 -19.89
N GLU A 41 3.70 -12.10 -20.86
CA GLU A 41 4.36 -13.38 -20.56
C GLU A 41 5.76 -13.18 -19.97
N ASP A 42 6.50 -12.18 -20.45
CA ASP A 42 7.80 -11.83 -19.88
C ASP A 42 7.66 -11.29 -18.45
N GLY A 43 6.64 -10.47 -18.19
CA GLY A 43 6.32 -9.96 -16.85
C GLY A 43 6.01 -11.09 -15.88
N LEU A 44 5.16 -12.04 -16.28
CA LEU A 44 4.80 -13.21 -15.47
C LEU A 44 6.04 -14.08 -15.15
N GLU A 45 6.94 -14.27 -16.13
CA GLU A 45 8.17 -15.03 -15.91
C GLU A 45 9.14 -14.30 -14.97
N ILE A 46 9.27 -12.99 -15.09
CA ILE A 46 10.10 -12.17 -14.18
C ILE A 46 9.55 -12.26 -12.75
N GLU A 47 8.23 -12.15 -12.58
CA GLU A 47 7.57 -12.24 -11.27
C GLU A 47 7.74 -13.64 -10.66
N ARG A 48 7.60 -14.70 -11.47
CA ARG A 48 7.83 -16.09 -11.04
C ARG A 48 9.26 -16.28 -10.52
N LEU A 49 10.28 -15.82 -11.27
CA LEU A 49 11.69 -15.92 -10.88
C LEU A 49 11.98 -15.17 -9.56
N TRP A 50 11.31 -14.06 -9.35
CA TRP A 50 11.43 -13.29 -8.12
C TRP A 50 10.79 -14.02 -6.93
N TYR A 51 9.57 -14.56 -7.07
CA TYR A 51 8.91 -15.35 -6.02
C TYR A 51 9.69 -16.62 -5.65
N GLU A 52 10.38 -17.23 -6.61
CA GLU A 52 11.27 -18.38 -6.38
C GLU A 52 12.60 -17.99 -5.72
N GLY A 53 12.88 -16.70 -5.54
CA GLY A 53 14.16 -16.20 -5.03
C GLY A 53 15.33 -16.37 -6.01
N SER A 54 15.05 -16.61 -7.30
CA SER A 54 16.06 -16.78 -8.36
C SER A 54 16.68 -15.46 -8.81
N ILE A 55 16.01 -14.35 -8.57
CA ILE A 55 16.48 -12.98 -8.86
C ILE A 55 16.22 -12.07 -7.67
N SER A 56 17.09 -11.05 -7.50
CA SER A 56 16.93 -10.01 -6.47
C SER A 56 15.89 -8.96 -6.87
N ASP A 57 15.44 -8.13 -5.90
CA ASP A 57 14.52 -7.00 -6.15
C ASP A 57 15.10 -6.03 -7.20
N THR A 58 16.40 -5.74 -7.12
CA THR A 58 17.08 -4.87 -8.11
C THR A 58 17.05 -5.49 -9.50
N GLU A 59 17.29 -6.80 -9.60
CA GLU A 59 17.26 -7.51 -10.88
C GLU A 59 15.83 -7.62 -11.42
N PHE A 60 14.85 -7.85 -10.57
CA PHE A 60 13.43 -7.85 -10.91
C PHE A 60 13.03 -6.55 -11.62
N TRP A 61 13.26 -5.40 -10.98
CA TRP A 61 12.91 -4.10 -11.56
C TRP A 61 13.76 -3.75 -12.78
N THR A 62 15.04 -4.15 -12.83
CA THR A 62 15.90 -3.96 -14.00
C THR A 62 15.34 -4.68 -15.22
N ARG A 63 14.94 -5.95 -15.06
CA ARG A 63 14.35 -6.75 -16.14
C ARG A 63 12.99 -6.18 -16.55
N LEU A 64 12.14 -5.82 -15.58
CA LEU A 64 10.83 -5.26 -15.87
C LEU A 64 10.91 -3.93 -16.62
N LEU A 65 11.77 -3.00 -16.19
CA LEU A 65 11.96 -1.74 -16.91
C LEU A 65 12.54 -1.95 -18.31
N SER A 66 13.35 -2.98 -18.51
CA SER A 66 13.87 -3.36 -19.84
C SER A 66 12.75 -3.75 -20.80
N ILE A 67 11.74 -4.50 -20.35
CA ILE A 67 10.60 -4.85 -21.22
C ILE A 67 9.64 -3.68 -21.46
N CYS A 68 9.71 -2.64 -20.64
CA CYS A 68 8.97 -1.38 -20.82
C CYS A 68 9.78 -0.32 -21.59
N GLN A 69 10.94 -0.70 -22.16
CA GLN A 69 11.78 0.24 -22.89
C GLN A 69 11.04 0.89 -24.07
N GLY A 70 11.07 2.22 -24.12
CA GLY A 70 10.34 3.00 -25.11
C GLY A 70 8.93 3.41 -24.71
N ALA A 71 8.43 2.92 -23.57
CA ALA A 71 7.16 3.39 -23.02
C ALA A 71 7.24 4.87 -22.65
N THR A 72 6.18 5.61 -22.96
CA THR A 72 6.02 7.02 -22.62
C THR A 72 5.29 7.20 -21.29
N ILE A 73 5.25 8.43 -20.78
CA ILE A 73 4.42 8.77 -19.60
C ILE A 73 2.96 8.39 -19.85
N ALA A 74 2.44 8.62 -21.08
CA ALA A 74 1.07 8.27 -21.43
C ALA A 74 0.83 6.75 -21.39
N ASP A 75 1.82 5.91 -21.71
CA ASP A 75 1.72 4.46 -21.59
C ASP A 75 1.66 4.04 -20.13
N PHE A 76 2.43 4.67 -19.24
CA PHE A 76 2.35 4.41 -17.79
C PHE A 76 1.04 4.93 -17.18
N ASP A 77 0.49 6.04 -17.66
CA ASP A 77 -0.84 6.51 -17.29
C ASP A 77 -1.92 5.52 -17.74
N ALA A 78 -1.81 5.01 -18.97
CA ALA A 78 -2.71 3.99 -19.49
C ALA A 78 -2.61 2.68 -18.70
N ALA A 79 -1.40 2.22 -18.34
CA ALA A 79 -1.19 1.06 -17.49
C ALA A 79 -1.95 1.22 -16.16
N PHE A 80 -1.79 2.37 -15.50
CA PHE A 80 -2.47 2.66 -14.24
C PHE A 80 -3.99 2.66 -14.39
N HIS A 81 -4.55 3.38 -15.38
CA HIS A 81 -6.00 3.52 -15.51
C HIS A 81 -6.70 2.24 -16.00
N ASN A 82 -6.01 1.41 -16.78
CA ASN A 82 -6.56 0.14 -17.28
C ASN A 82 -6.35 -1.04 -16.31
N SER A 83 -5.65 -0.83 -15.22
CA SER A 83 -5.40 -1.86 -14.22
C SER A 83 -6.68 -2.31 -13.51
N PRO A 84 -6.76 -3.58 -13.07
CA PRO A 84 -7.93 -4.14 -12.41
C PRO A 84 -8.03 -3.68 -10.96
N TRP A 85 -8.28 -2.41 -10.74
CA TRP A 85 -8.44 -1.84 -9.41
C TRP A 85 -9.64 -2.42 -8.66
N MET A 86 -9.59 -2.38 -7.34
CA MET A 86 -10.76 -2.57 -6.50
C MET A 86 -11.78 -1.45 -6.74
N GLU A 87 -13.06 -1.76 -6.63
CA GLU A 87 -14.11 -0.75 -6.72
C GLU A 87 -14.07 0.18 -5.49
N GLY A 88 -14.47 1.43 -5.67
CA GLY A 88 -14.73 2.35 -4.56
C GLY A 88 -13.50 2.94 -3.86
N ILE A 89 -12.30 2.91 -4.46
CA ILE A 89 -11.08 3.46 -3.84
C ILE A 89 -11.22 4.97 -3.58
N ALA A 90 -11.63 5.74 -4.61
CA ALA A 90 -11.77 7.19 -4.48
C ALA A 90 -12.85 7.56 -3.45
N GLU A 91 -13.95 6.81 -3.39
CA GLU A 91 -15.02 7.01 -2.44
C GLU A 91 -14.58 6.71 -1.01
N ALA A 92 -13.84 5.62 -0.78
CA ALA A 92 -13.28 5.28 0.53
C ALA A 92 -12.30 6.36 1.00
N PHE A 93 -11.40 6.83 0.11
CA PHE A 93 -10.45 7.88 0.44
C PHE A 93 -11.16 9.23 0.71
N ALA A 94 -12.22 9.53 -0.04
CA ALA A 94 -13.04 10.73 0.20
C ALA A 94 -13.75 10.68 1.56
N ASP A 95 -14.29 9.52 1.96
CA ASP A 95 -14.92 9.37 3.29
C ASP A 95 -13.90 9.53 4.41
N ILE A 96 -12.71 8.92 4.32
CA ILE A 96 -11.60 9.11 5.28
C ILE A 96 -11.28 10.60 5.42
N ARG A 97 -11.09 11.30 4.31
CA ARG A 97 -10.79 12.73 4.31
C ARG A 97 -11.91 13.58 4.91
N SER A 98 -13.17 13.24 4.62
CA SER A 98 -14.34 13.96 5.15
C SER A 98 -14.46 13.89 6.67
N ARG A 99 -13.88 12.84 7.27
CA ARG A 99 -13.78 12.65 8.74
C ARG A 99 -12.60 13.38 9.38
N GLY A 100 -11.79 14.08 8.58
CA GLY A 100 -10.54 14.69 9.07
C GLY A 100 -9.45 13.65 9.36
N GLU A 101 -9.59 12.45 8.86
CA GLU A 101 -8.64 11.35 9.00
C GLU A 101 -7.66 11.33 7.81
N ALA A 102 -6.56 10.59 7.94
CA ALA A 102 -5.54 10.49 6.90
C ALA A 102 -5.53 9.12 6.25
N VAL A 103 -5.19 9.10 4.94
CA VAL A 103 -4.93 7.88 4.18
C VAL A 103 -3.59 7.97 3.49
N ILE A 104 -2.76 6.95 3.66
CA ILE A 104 -1.49 6.79 2.95
C ILE A 104 -1.46 5.42 2.27
N VAL A 105 -0.71 5.35 1.16
CA VAL A 105 -0.46 4.08 0.45
C VAL A 105 1.03 3.78 0.52
N ILE A 106 1.38 2.54 0.88
CA ILE A 106 2.77 2.08 0.99
C ILE A 106 2.92 0.78 0.21
N SER A 107 3.66 0.79 -0.90
CA SER A 107 3.89 -0.35 -1.77
C SER A 107 5.38 -0.54 -2.08
N GLN A 108 5.79 -1.77 -2.38
CA GLN A 108 7.11 -2.06 -2.92
C GLN A 108 7.22 -1.71 -4.41
N SER A 109 6.13 -1.41 -5.07
CA SER A 109 6.05 -1.02 -6.47
C SER A 109 6.67 0.36 -6.75
N PRO A 110 7.00 0.67 -8.02
CA PRO A 110 7.65 1.93 -8.39
C PRO A 110 6.85 3.15 -7.97
N ILE A 111 7.53 4.13 -7.39
CA ILE A 111 6.90 5.37 -6.89
C ILE A 111 6.13 6.11 -7.98
N PHE A 112 6.62 6.08 -9.25
CA PHE A 112 5.91 6.72 -10.35
C PHE A 112 4.53 6.11 -10.62
N PHE A 113 4.31 4.81 -10.28
CA PHE A 113 3.01 4.15 -10.39
C PHE A 113 2.15 4.40 -9.15
N VAL A 114 2.71 4.19 -7.96
CA VAL A 114 1.99 4.31 -6.67
C VAL A 114 1.47 5.74 -6.44
N ARG A 115 2.26 6.76 -6.78
CA ARG A 115 1.91 8.18 -6.55
C ARG A 115 0.63 8.63 -7.27
N ARG A 116 0.21 7.92 -8.32
CA ARG A 116 -1.05 8.24 -9.01
C ARG A 116 -2.29 8.05 -8.12
N LEU A 117 -2.19 7.28 -7.04
CA LEU A 117 -3.27 7.15 -6.05
C LEU A 117 -3.55 8.45 -5.28
N GLU A 118 -2.61 9.41 -5.27
CA GLU A 118 -2.85 10.76 -4.73
C GLU A 118 -3.93 11.50 -5.53
N LEU A 119 -4.04 11.23 -6.84
CA LEU A 119 -5.13 11.76 -7.69
C LEU A 119 -6.51 11.23 -7.29
N TRP A 120 -6.56 10.07 -6.63
CA TRP A 120 -7.79 9.46 -6.10
C TRP A 120 -8.03 9.81 -4.63
N GLY A 121 -7.18 10.65 -4.04
CA GLY A 121 -7.38 11.21 -2.71
C GLY A 121 -6.48 10.66 -1.62
N ALA A 122 -5.49 9.80 -1.91
CA ALA A 122 -4.46 9.49 -0.93
C ALA A 122 -3.73 10.80 -0.53
N HIS A 123 -3.41 10.95 0.77
CA HIS A 123 -2.65 12.11 1.23
C HIS A 123 -1.17 11.99 0.87
N GLU A 124 -0.67 10.78 0.90
CA GLU A 124 0.73 10.45 0.58
C GLU A 124 0.78 9.04 0.00
N ALA A 125 1.72 8.84 -0.93
CA ALA A 125 2.00 7.53 -1.52
C ALA A 125 3.51 7.27 -1.48
N TYR A 126 3.88 6.08 -1.01
CA TYR A 126 5.26 5.64 -0.86
C TYR A 126 5.49 4.40 -1.72
N GLY A 127 6.60 4.40 -2.45
CA GLY A 127 6.99 3.31 -3.33
C GLY A 127 8.49 3.21 -3.47
N SER A 128 8.96 2.18 -4.16
CA SER A 128 10.36 2.03 -4.52
C SER A 128 10.81 3.19 -5.42
N ALA A 129 12.01 3.73 -5.18
CA ALA A 129 12.61 4.81 -5.97
C ALA A 129 13.11 4.27 -7.34
N VAL A 130 12.23 3.57 -8.02
CA VAL A 130 12.44 2.96 -9.33
C VAL A 130 11.81 3.85 -10.37
N GLU A 131 12.62 4.34 -11.32
CA GLU A 131 12.17 5.21 -12.40
C GLU A 131 12.67 4.72 -13.76
N PRO A 132 11.85 4.83 -14.83
CA PRO A 132 12.27 4.46 -16.18
C PRO A 132 13.48 5.29 -16.63
N GLY A 133 14.48 4.60 -17.19
CA GLY A 133 15.70 5.24 -17.70
C GLY A 133 16.74 5.66 -16.63
N VAL A 134 16.48 5.40 -15.35
CA VAL A 134 17.42 5.64 -14.25
C VAL A 134 18.08 4.33 -13.84
N LEU A 135 19.40 4.38 -13.63
CA LEU A 135 20.13 3.22 -13.13
C LEU A 135 19.70 2.90 -11.69
N LEU A 136 19.27 1.67 -11.45
CA LEU A 136 18.82 1.23 -10.14
C LEU A 136 20.00 1.03 -9.18
N SER A 137 19.89 1.59 -8.00
CA SER A 137 20.75 1.26 -6.85
C SER A 137 20.09 0.18 -5.98
N ALA A 138 20.89 -0.56 -5.22
CA ALA A 138 20.35 -1.54 -4.27
C ALA A 138 19.43 -0.92 -3.18
N SER A 139 19.57 0.37 -2.91
CA SER A 139 18.73 1.12 -1.97
C SER A 139 17.47 1.73 -2.61
N ALA A 140 17.23 1.49 -3.91
CA ALA A 140 16.07 2.03 -4.59
C ALA A 140 14.77 1.29 -4.23
N THR A 141 14.87 0.03 -3.83
CA THR A 141 13.69 -0.79 -3.49
C THR A 141 13.22 -0.53 -2.06
N LEU A 142 11.91 -0.34 -1.90
CA LEU A 142 11.28 -0.26 -0.59
C LEU A 142 11.17 -1.67 0.00
N LEU A 143 11.81 -1.89 1.14
CA LEU A 143 11.79 -3.18 1.81
C LEU A 143 10.52 -3.33 2.69
N PRO A 144 10.03 -4.56 2.94
CA PRO A 144 8.85 -4.80 3.78
C PRO A 144 8.97 -4.15 5.16
N GLU A 145 10.16 -4.18 5.78
CA GLU A 145 10.41 -3.60 7.11
C GLU A 145 10.25 -2.07 7.13
N THR A 146 10.49 -1.43 6.00
CA THR A 146 10.36 0.02 5.85
C THR A 146 8.90 0.48 5.92
N LYS A 147 7.92 -0.40 5.59
CA LYS A 147 6.49 -0.07 5.69
C LYS A 147 6.10 0.37 7.10
N VAL A 148 6.60 -0.31 8.13
CA VAL A 148 6.33 0.04 9.55
C VAL A 148 6.92 1.40 9.88
N THR A 149 8.18 1.64 9.53
CA THR A 149 8.86 2.92 9.79
C THR A 149 8.13 4.10 9.13
N ILE A 150 7.64 3.91 7.89
CA ILE A 150 6.86 4.95 7.19
C ILE A 150 5.54 5.22 7.93
N ALA A 151 4.81 4.17 8.33
CA ALA A 151 3.55 4.31 9.05
C ALA A 151 3.75 5.01 10.41
N GLU A 152 4.78 4.65 11.16
CA GLU A 152 5.13 5.29 12.44
C GLU A 152 5.53 6.77 12.26
N ALA A 153 6.30 7.08 11.23
CA ALA A 153 6.65 8.46 10.90
C ALA A 153 5.40 9.29 10.53
N ALA A 154 4.49 8.70 9.75
CA ALA A 154 3.23 9.35 9.37
C ALA A 154 2.30 9.59 10.56
N LEU A 155 2.25 8.68 11.54
CA LEU A 155 1.53 8.85 12.81
C LEU A 155 2.16 9.98 13.63
N THR A 156 3.49 9.96 13.79
CA THR A 156 4.23 10.98 14.56
C THR A 156 4.01 12.37 13.97
N ALA A 157 4.08 12.52 12.65
CA ALA A 157 3.85 13.80 11.97
C ALA A 157 2.43 14.35 12.19
N ARG A 158 1.48 13.50 12.57
CA ARG A 158 0.07 13.85 12.83
C ARG A 158 -0.30 13.89 14.31
N ASN A 159 0.67 13.69 15.21
CA ASN A 159 0.47 13.53 16.66
C ASN A 159 -0.53 12.40 16.98
N LEU A 160 -0.51 11.32 16.22
CA LEU A 160 -1.32 10.13 16.43
C LEU A 160 -0.48 9.01 17.08
N SER A 161 -1.15 8.11 17.80
CA SER A 161 -0.54 6.92 18.38
C SER A 161 -0.77 5.68 17.49
N ALA A 162 -0.12 4.56 17.79
CA ALA A 162 -0.35 3.29 17.11
C ALA A 162 -1.83 2.83 17.21
N ASN A 163 -2.54 3.21 18.27
CA ASN A 163 -3.97 2.94 18.44
C ASN A 163 -4.86 3.72 17.47
N ASN A 164 -4.33 4.74 16.81
CA ASN A 164 -5.04 5.52 15.79
C ASN A 164 -4.73 5.04 14.36
N CYS A 165 -4.16 3.85 14.20
CA CYS A 165 -3.78 3.30 12.90
C CYS A 165 -4.63 2.09 12.53
N VAL A 166 -5.09 2.06 11.27
CA VAL A 166 -5.69 0.87 10.66
C VAL A 166 -4.86 0.52 9.41
N VAL A 167 -4.46 -0.75 9.30
CA VAL A 167 -3.64 -1.24 8.19
C VAL A 167 -4.42 -2.23 7.34
N TYR A 168 -4.21 -2.18 6.01
CA TYR A 168 -4.85 -3.04 5.02
C TYR A 168 -3.77 -3.66 4.14
N GLY A 169 -3.78 -4.98 3.95
CA GLY A 169 -2.76 -5.68 3.19
C GLY A 169 -3.21 -7.08 2.77
N ASP A 170 -2.43 -7.73 1.90
CA ASP A 170 -2.76 -9.04 1.32
C ASP A 170 -1.70 -10.11 1.55
N SER A 171 -0.43 -9.74 1.73
CA SER A 171 0.69 -10.67 1.59
C SER A 171 1.71 -10.59 2.72
N THR A 172 2.77 -11.39 2.60
CA THR A 172 3.86 -11.45 3.58
C THR A 172 4.62 -10.13 3.73
N SER A 173 4.58 -9.26 2.71
CA SER A 173 5.19 -7.92 2.78
C SER A 173 4.54 -7.02 3.82
N ASP A 174 3.31 -7.34 4.26
CA ASP A 174 2.54 -6.57 5.23
C ASP A 174 2.59 -7.15 6.65
N MET A 175 3.25 -8.29 6.84
CA MET A 175 3.32 -8.94 8.15
C MET A 175 3.86 -8.02 9.25
N GLY A 176 4.85 -7.18 8.92
CA GLY A 176 5.38 -6.17 9.83
C GLY A 176 4.32 -5.19 10.30
N LEU A 177 3.51 -4.66 9.38
CA LEU A 177 2.39 -3.74 9.69
C LEU A 177 1.34 -4.43 10.57
N PHE A 178 0.95 -5.67 10.25
CA PHE A 178 -0.06 -6.43 11.00
C PHE A 178 0.42 -6.84 12.39
N THR A 179 1.74 -6.94 12.59
CA THR A 179 2.34 -7.19 13.90
C THR A 179 2.43 -5.90 14.73
N ALA A 180 2.76 -4.77 14.10
CA ALA A 180 2.93 -3.49 14.77
C ALA A 180 1.60 -2.81 15.13
N PHE A 181 0.55 -3.02 14.32
CA PHE A 181 -0.73 -2.34 14.46
C PHE A 181 -1.87 -3.34 14.68
N SER A 182 -2.54 -3.23 15.84
CA SER A 182 -3.60 -4.17 16.25
C SER A 182 -4.88 -4.09 15.40
N ARG A 183 -5.15 -2.94 14.77
CA ARG A 183 -6.28 -2.78 13.86
C ARG A 183 -5.84 -3.08 12.44
N SER A 184 -6.09 -4.30 11.98
CA SER A 184 -5.64 -4.77 10.68
C SER A 184 -6.76 -5.50 9.93
N VAL A 185 -6.87 -5.25 8.63
CA VAL A 185 -7.84 -5.87 7.73
C VAL A 185 -7.07 -6.58 6.62
N ALA A 186 -7.12 -7.90 6.60
CA ALA A 186 -6.58 -8.70 5.51
C ALA A 186 -7.55 -8.65 4.31
N VAL A 187 -7.07 -8.18 3.16
CA VAL A 187 -7.85 -7.97 1.94
C VAL A 187 -7.41 -8.98 0.89
N ASN A 188 -8.28 -9.92 0.50
CA ASN A 188 -7.97 -11.00 -0.45
C ASN A 188 -6.65 -11.74 -0.13
N ALA A 189 -6.31 -11.80 1.14
CA ALA A 189 -4.96 -12.07 1.62
C ALA A 189 -4.62 -13.55 1.65
N THR A 190 -3.31 -13.82 1.65
CA THR A 190 -2.77 -15.15 1.89
C THR A 190 -3.25 -15.70 3.25
N PRO A 191 -3.32 -17.05 3.40
CA PRO A 191 -3.68 -17.66 4.69
C PRO A 191 -2.79 -17.20 5.85
N THR A 192 -1.48 -16.99 5.58
CA THR A 192 -0.50 -16.55 6.59
C THR A 192 -0.83 -15.17 7.12
N LEU A 193 -1.06 -14.18 6.27
CA LEU A 193 -1.43 -12.84 6.70
C LEU A 193 -2.82 -12.81 7.33
N SER A 194 -3.77 -13.55 6.74
CA SER A 194 -5.12 -13.68 7.27
C SER A 194 -5.16 -14.20 8.72
N ALA A 195 -4.21 -15.05 9.11
CA ALA A 195 -4.12 -15.57 10.48
C ALA A 195 -3.70 -14.50 11.51
N LEU A 196 -3.00 -13.44 11.08
CA LEU A 196 -2.56 -12.32 11.93
C LEU A 196 -3.60 -11.19 12.02
N ALA A 197 -4.53 -11.13 11.07
CA ALA A 197 -5.45 -10.02 10.91
C ALA A 197 -6.55 -9.99 11.98
N ALA A 198 -6.89 -8.78 12.45
CA ALA A 198 -8.05 -8.54 13.29
C ALA A 198 -9.38 -8.74 12.55
N SER A 199 -9.40 -8.44 11.24
CA SER A 199 -10.55 -8.68 10.36
C SER A 199 -10.09 -9.15 8.99
N ARG A 200 -11.01 -9.78 8.21
CA ARG A 200 -10.69 -10.37 6.90
C ARG A 200 -11.78 -10.03 5.91
N TYR A 201 -11.36 -9.61 4.73
CA TYR A 201 -12.24 -9.30 3.62
C TYR A 201 -11.84 -10.11 2.37
N VAL A 202 -12.81 -10.63 1.66
CA VAL A 202 -12.65 -11.25 0.35
C VAL A 202 -13.71 -10.68 -0.58
N GLY A 203 -13.28 -10.00 -1.64
CA GLY A 203 -14.17 -9.37 -2.59
C GLY A 203 -13.47 -8.39 -3.53
N THR A 204 -14.25 -7.52 -4.16
CA THR A 204 -13.76 -6.58 -5.18
C THR A 204 -14.02 -5.11 -4.84
N ASP A 205 -14.67 -4.81 -3.70
CA ASP A 205 -15.03 -3.46 -3.28
C ASP A 205 -14.27 -3.06 -2.01
N ILE A 206 -13.33 -2.11 -2.13
CA ILE A 206 -12.51 -1.69 -0.99
C ILE A 206 -13.31 -0.95 0.09
N ARG A 207 -14.49 -0.42 -0.23
CA ARG A 207 -15.37 0.23 0.75
C ARG A 207 -15.83 -0.75 1.82
N GLU A 208 -16.01 -2.01 1.48
CA GLU A 208 -16.40 -3.05 2.46
C GLU A 208 -15.23 -3.36 3.41
N ALA A 209 -14.00 -3.51 2.90
CA ALA A 209 -12.82 -3.68 3.74
C ALA A 209 -12.58 -2.45 4.63
N TYR A 210 -12.76 -1.24 4.09
CA TYR A 210 -12.69 0.01 4.84
C TYR A 210 -13.75 0.05 5.95
N ALA A 211 -14.99 -0.35 5.68
CA ALA A 211 -16.05 -0.41 6.69
C ALA A 211 -15.69 -1.36 7.85
N MET A 212 -15.01 -2.49 7.57
CA MET A 212 -14.47 -3.37 8.61
C MET A 212 -13.41 -2.66 9.46
N GLY A 213 -12.51 -1.90 8.83
CA GLY A 213 -11.53 -1.07 9.54
C GLY A 213 -12.19 -0.02 10.45
N ARG A 214 -13.28 0.60 9.99
CA ARG A 214 -14.09 1.52 10.81
C ARG A 214 -14.66 0.83 12.05
N GLN A 215 -15.19 -0.39 11.90
CA GLN A 215 -15.71 -1.15 13.05
C GLN A 215 -14.62 -1.42 14.10
N LEU A 216 -13.37 -1.66 13.70
CA LEU A 216 -12.24 -1.83 14.62
C LEU A 216 -11.90 -0.56 15.39
N ILE A 217 -12.08 0.64 14.78
CA ILE A 217 -11.90 1.93 15.44
C ILE A 217 -13.00 2.13 16.48
N ASP A 218 -14.27 1.97 16.06
CA ASP A 218 -15.46 2.23 16.89
C ASP A 218 -15.57 1.26 18.09
N ALA A 219 -15.09 0.03 17.94
CA ALA A 219 -15.09 -0.98 19.00
C ALA A 219 -14.12 -0.64 20.15
N ALA A 220 -13.03 0.08 19.86
CA ALA A 220 -12.05 0.45 20.86
C ALA A 220 -12.36 1.80 21.57
N SER A 221 -13.39 2.51 21.11
CA SER A 221 -13.86 3.77 21.70
C SER A 221 -14.98 3.54 22.74
N LYS A 222 -15.33 2.29 23.01
CA LYS A 222 -16.32 1.85 24.03
C LYS A 222 -15.63 1.23 25.24
#